data_ae86fc7bfbe4f9a5f3f164b0be55240f
#
_entry.id   ae86fc7bfbe4f9a5f3f164b0be55240f
#
_cell.length_a   1.000
_cell.length_b   1.000
_cell.length_c   1.000
_cell.angle_alpha   90.00
_cell.angle_beta   90.00
_cell.angle_gamma   90.00
#
_symmetry.space_group_name_H-M   'P 1'
#
loop_
_entity.id
_entity.type
_entity.pdbx_description
1 polymer ?
#
loop_
_entity_poly.entity_id
_entity_poly.type
_entity_poly.pdbx_seq_one_letter_code
_entity_poly.pdbx_strand_id
1 'polypeptide(L)'
;MIRYWVVAPYDADVPEVWERVWQFDLSNEVISIGWQELGDFSSLSENELRAAMQRAYDGKTHSFNMLWNFYHSIQVDDIVIARKGLKKIAGVGTVIKPAYYSRDKNVGASGPDHTHSNYLGVRWHDIPRDKEFDHIVFHRHTIWEITESKYQELMSETSEEVTVSVKDVKNPTEFVLEKYLEDFIISNFAAIFRDELVLYKDPEGVVGQQYITNDAGRIDILAHEPSTNSFVVIELKKGRESDTVIGQTLRYMGWVSDNLCQDGQTVKGIIICKDSTPHLSYALKMVSNITVKYYSVDFKLSDAPVST
;
A
#
# COMPACT_ATOMS: atom_id res chain seq x y z
N MET A 1 -23.13 1.93 0.58
CA MET A 1 -22.09 2.69 -0.20
C MET A 1 -21.17 1.66 -0.79
N ILE A 2 -20.93 1.69 -2.09
CA ILE A 2 -20.03 0.75 -2.78
C ILE A 2 -18.58 1.07 -2.35
N ARG A 3 -17.83 0.04 -2.00
CA ARG A 3 -16.40 0.15 -1.70
C ARG A 3 -15.58 -0.52 -2.79
N TYR A 4 -14.32 -0.15 -2.86
CA TYR A 4 -13.41 -0.58 -3.91
C TYR A 4 -12.20 -1.27 -3.27
N TRP A 5 -11.94 -2.50 -3.66
CA TRP A 5 -10.91 -3.35 -3.08
C TRP A 5 -9.91 -3.80 -4.13
N VAL A 6 -8.65 -3.84 -3.78
CA VAL A 6 -7.61 -4.48 -4.60
C VAL A 6 -7.20 -5.78 -3.91
N VAL A 7 -7.17 -6.85 -4.68
CA VAL A 7 -6.78 -8.18 -4.21
C VAL A 7 -5.72 -8.76 -5.15
N ALA A 8 -4.64 -9.30 -4.58
CA ALA A 8 -3.66 -10.09 -5.30
C ALA A 8 -3.97 -11.57 -5.09
N PRO A 9 -4.44 -12.30 -6.10
CA PRO A 9 -4.76 -13.73 -5.94
C PRO A 9 -3.51 -14.57 -5.64
N TYR A 10 -2.35 -14.21 -6.19
CA TYR A 10 -1.07 -14.88 -5.92
C TYR A 10 0.12 -13.95 -6.16
N ASP A 11 1.33 -14.43 -5.78
CA ASP A 11 2.58 -13.73 -6.05
C ASP A 11 2.90 -13.74 -7.54
N ALA A 12 3.09 -12.55 -8.12
CA ALA A 12 3.40 -12.41 -9.54
C ALA A 12 4.84 -12.81 -9.89
N ASP A 13 5.72 -12.95 -8.90
CA ASP A 13 7.09 -13.42 -9.09
C ASP A 13 7.14 -14.95 -9.37
N VAL A 14 5.99 -15.64 -9.26
CA VAL A 14 5.79 -17.04 -9.67
C VAL A 14 4.72 -17.11 -10.78
N PRO A 15 5.06 -16.73 -12.03
CA PRO A 15 4.08 -16.49 -13.09
C PRO A 15 3.18 -17.68 -13.43
N GLU A 16 3.73 -18.91 -13.45
CA GLU A 16 2.99 -20.13 -13.79
C GLU A 16 1.90 -20.46 -12.75
N VAL A 17 2.20 -20.21 -11.47
CA VAL A 17 1.25 -20.42 -10.39
C VAL A 17 0.21 -19.32 -10.40
N TRP A 18 0.65 -18.05 -10.58
CA TRP A 18 -0.24 -16.92 -10.68
C TRP A 18 -1.29 -17.13 -11.78
N GLU A 19 -0.85 -17.54 -12.97
CA GLU A 19 -1.74 -17.77 -14.11
C GLU A 19 -2.75 -18.88 -13.82
N ARG A 20 -2.32 -19.98 -13.23
CA ARG A 20 -3.21 -21.11 -12.89
C ARG A 20 -4.28 -20.67 -11.85
N VAL A 21 -3.90 -19.93 -10.83
CA VAL A 21 -4.83 -19.41 -9.82
C VAL A 21 -5.81 -18.45 -10.48
N TRP A 22 -5.32 -17.53 -11.30
CA TRP A 22 -6.16 -16.55 -11.99
C TRP A 22 -7.16 -17.20 -12.97
N GLN A 23 -6.75 -18.17 -13.74
CA GLN A 23 -7.65 -18.91 -14.63
C GLN A 23 -8.74 -19.67 -13.86
N PHE A 24 -8.39 -20.23 -12.70
CA PHE A 24 -9.36 -20.84 -11.82
C PHE A 24 -10.35 -19.82 -11.29
N ASP A 25 -9.87 -18.67 -10.81
CA ASP A 25 -10.70 -17.60 -10.25
C ASP A 25 -11.68 -17.05 -11.30
N LEU A 26 -11.21 -16.82 -12.53
CA LEU A 26 -12.07 -16.41 -13.66
C LEU A 26 -13.14 -17.45 -13.97
N SER A 27 -12.77 -18.72 -14.06
CA SER A 27 -13.66 -19.80 -14.49
C SER A 27 -14.73 -20.15 -13.45
N ASN A 28 -14.47 -19.84 -12.18
CA ASN A 28 -15.38 -20.16 -11.07
C ASN A 28 -16.11 -18.94 -10.50
N GLU A 29 -15.98 -17.77 -11.12
CA GLU A 29 -16.53 -16.50 -10.62
C GLU A 29 -16.16 -16.24 -9.16
N VAL A 30 -14.88 -16.34 -8.84
CA VAL A 30 -14.35 -16.08 -7.49
C VAL A 30 -13.05 -15.27 -7.57
N ILE A 31 -12.63 -14.75 -6.43
CA ILE A 31 -11.22 -14.43 -6.17
C ILE A 31 -10.78 -15.20 -4.93
N SER A 32 -9.61 -15.82 -5.00
CA SER A 32 -9.09 -16.69 -3.95
C SER A 32 -7.82 -16.14 -3.34
N ILE A 33 -7.61 -16.48 -2.06
CA ILE A 33 -6.38 -16.14 -1.31
C ILE A 33 -5.85 -17.35 -0.54
N GLY A 34 -4.56 -17.30 -0.20
CA GLY A 34 -3.86 -18.34 0.56
C GLY A 34 -4.24 -18.41 2.04
N TRP A 35 -3.23 -18.55 2.91
CA TRP A 35 -3.32 -18.72 4.37
C TRP A 35 -4.00 -20.02 4.81
N GLN A 36 -3.76 -21.08 4.08
CA GLN A 36 -4.34 -22.41 4.35
C GLN A 36 -3.94 -22.98 5.73
N GLU A 37 -2.82 -22.54 6.31
CA GLU A 37 -2.34 -22.97 7.63
C GLU A 37 -3.28 -22.54 8.76
N LEU A 38 -4.07 -21.50 8.54
CA LEU A 38 -5.09 -21.03 9.51
C LEU A 38 -6.35 -21.92 9.50
N GLY A 39 -6.54 -22.72 8.44
CA GLY A 39 -7.79 -23.44 8.22
C GLY A 39 -8.96 -22.50 7.98
N ASP A 40 -10.15 -22.89 8.45
CA ASP A 40 -11.33 -22.02 8.40
C ASP A 40 -11.30 -21.01 9.55
N PHE A 41 -11.09 -19.73 9.21
CA PHE A 41 -11.09 -18.63 10.16
C PHE A 41 -12.27 -17.67 9.97
N SER A 42 -13.25 -18.04 9.15
CA SER A 42 -14.41 -17.21 8.82
C SER A 42 -15.28 -16.81 10.00
N SER A 43 -15.30 -17.63 11.06
CA SER A 43 -16.10 -17.43 12.26
C SER A 43 -15.30 -16.96 13.48
N LEU A 44 -13.99 -16.77 13.35
CA LEU A 44 -13.15 -16.34 14.46
C LEU A 44 -13.37 -14.85 14.76
N SER A 45 -13.39 -14.51 16.05
CA SER A 45 -13.28 -13.13 16.51
C SER A 45 -11.88 -12.56 16.21
N GLU A 46 -11.72 -11.24 16.29
CA GLU A 46 -10.41 -10.59 16.07
C GLU A 46 -9.32 -11.18 16.97
N ASN A 47 -9.61 -11.37 18.25
CA ASN A 47 -8.64 -11.91 19.20
C ASN A 47 -8.26 -13.37 18.88
N GLU A 48 -9.23 -14.18 18.48
CA GLU A 48 -9.01 -15.57 18.11
C GLU A 48 -8.20 -15.67 16.81
N LEU A 49 -8.49 -14.84 15.81
CA LEU A 49 -7.73 -14.80 14.59
C LEU A 49 -6.29 -14.34 14.85
N ARG A 50 -6.08 -13.27 15.64
CA ARG A 50 -4.72 -12.84 16.02
C ARG A 50 -3.94 -13.95 16.73
N ALA A 51 -4.58 -14.65 17.68
CA ALA A 51 -3.96 -15.76 18.38
C ALA A 51 -3.66 -16.96 17.47
N ALA A 52 -4.53 -17.23 16.49
CA ALA A 52 -4.28 -18.27 15.47
C ALA A 52 -3.09 -17.92 14.58
N MET A 53 -3.01 -16.68 14.11
CA MET A 53 -1.90 -16.18 13.30
C MET A 53 -0.57 -16.23 14.06
N GLN A 54 -0.55 -15.78 15.32
CA GLN A 54 0.66 -15.86 16.16
C GLN A 54 1.19 -17.29 16.28
N ARG A 55 0.30 -18.28 16.38
CA ARG A 55 0.70 -19.71 16.44
C ARG A 55 1.17 -20.24 15.11
N ALA A 56 0.51 -19.86 13.99
CA ALA A 56 0.81 -20.38 12.67
C ALA A 56 2.06 -19.74 12.05
N TYR A 57 2.38 -18.50 12.40
CA TYR A 57 3.40 -17.68 11.72
C TYR A 57 4.44 -17.08 12.68
N ASP A 58 4.85 -17.81 13.70
CA ASP A 58 5.93 -17.42 14.63
C ASP A 58 5.76 -16.01 15.21
N GLY A 59 4.55 -15.69 15.67
CA GLY A 59 4.24 -14.39 16.25
C GLY A 59 3.89 -13.27 15.27
N LYS A 60 3.94 -13.54 13.96
CA LYS A 60 3.63 -12.53 12.93
C LYS A 60 2.13 -12.37 12.75
N THR A 61 1.66 -11.12 12.81
CA THR A 61 0.24 -10.77 12.65
C THR A 61 0.00 -9.66 11.62
N HIS A 62 1.00 -9.34 10.79
CA HIS A 62 0.92 -8.21 9.86
C HIS A 62 -0.20 -8.35 8.82
N SER A 63 -0.54 -9.58 8.45
CA SER A 63 -1.62 -9.86 7.50
C SER A 63 -3.01 -9.86 8.13
N PHE A 64 -3.13 -9.61 9.47
CA PHE A 64 -4.40 -9.69 10.19
C PHE A 64 -5.51 -8.91 9.50
N ASN A 65 -5.27 -7.62 9.21
CA ASN A 65 -6.32 -6.78 8.64
C ASN A 65 -6.67 -7.15 7.21
N MET A 66 -5.74 -7.69 6.43
CA MET A 66 -6.03 -8.23 5.11
C MET A 66 -7.02 -9.40 5.21
N LEU A 67 -6.77 -10.35 6.12
CA LEU A 67 -7.64 -11.51 6.36
C LEU A 67 -8.97 -11.11 6.99
N TRP A 68 -8.94 -10.18 7.96
CA TRP A 68 -10.15 -9.64 8.57
C TRP A 68 -11.03 -8.94 7.54
N ASN A 69 -10.46 -8.08 6.72
CA ASN A 69 -11.18 -7.38 5.66
C ASN A 69 -11.80 -8.33 4.64
N PHE A 70 -11.09 -9.39 4.27
CA PHE A 70 -11.59 -10.38 3.31
C PHE A 70 -12.93 -11.00 3.73
N TYR A 71 -13.06 -11.34 5.02
CA TYR A 71 -14.26 -11.99 5.54
C TYR A 71 -15.31 -11.03 6.10
N HIS A 72 -14.89 -9.90 6.64
CA HIS A 72 -15.80 -9.05 7.43
C HIS A 72 -16.05 -7.68 6.82
N SER A 73 -15.13 -7.16 6.00
CA SER A 73 -15.25 -5.81 5.46
C SER A 73 -15.75 -5.78 4.02
N ILE A 74 -15.33 -6.74 3.18
CA ILE A 74 -15.79 -6.82 1.79
C ILE A 74 -17.23 -7.34 1.76
N GLN A 75 -18.10 -6.64 1.07
CA GLN A 75 -19.55 -6.96 1.01
C GLN A 75 -20.00 -7.21 -0.42
N VAL A 76 -21.16 -7.84 -0.55
CA VAL A 76 -21.87 -7.95 -1.84
C VAL A 76 -22.11 -6.56 -2.41
N ASP A 77 -21.97 -6.41 -3.72
CA ASP A 77 -21.99 -5.18 -4.50
C ASP A 77 -20.74 -4.29 -4.42
N ASP A 78 -19.75 -4.63 -3.56
CA ASP A 78 -18.42 -3.99 -3.62
C ASP A 78 -17.71 -4.36 -4.94
N ILE A 79 -16.79 -3.50 -5.36
CA ILE A 79 -15.94 -3.72 -6.55
C ILE A 79 -14.59 -4.29 -6.13
N VAL A 80 -14.15 -5.33 -6.81
CA VAL A 80 -12.84 -5.95 -6.63
C VAL A 80 -12.00 -5.80 -7.88
N ILE A 81 -10.76 -5.35 -7.71
CA ILE A 81 -9.71 -5.32 -8.72
C ILE A 81 -8.73 -6.45 -8.41
N ALA A 82 -8.63 -7.43 -9.31
CA ALA A 82 -7.53 -8.39 -9.26
C ALA A 82 -6.27 -7.79 -9.89
N ARG A 83 -5.16 -7.77 -9.13
CA ARG A 83 -3.88 -7.28 -9.65
C ARG A 83 -2.88 -8.39 -9.96
N LYS A 84 -2.04 -8.18 -10.97
CA LYS A 84 -0.84 -8.98 -11.24
C LYS A 84 0.40 -8.12 -11.06
N GLY A 85 1.19 -8.42 -10.03
CA GLY A 85 2.32 -7.57 -9.66
C GLY A 85 1.88 -6.15 -9.24
N LEU A 86 2.73 -5.16 -9.47
CA LEU A 86 2.49 -3.79 -9.02
C LEU A 86 2.00 -2.85 -10.12
N LYS A 87 1.92 -3.34 -11.36
CA LYS A 87 1.67 -2.52 -12.55
C LYS A 87 0.50 -3.00 -13.42
N LYS A 88 -0.19 -4.08 -13.05
CA LYS A 88 -1.18 -4.66 -13.94
C LYS A 88 -2.50 -4.97 -13.24
N ILE A 89 -3.61 -4.53 -13.83
CA ILE A 89 -4.96 -5.00 -13.53
C ILE A 89 -5.18 -6.28 -14.36
N ALA A 90 -5.41 -7.39 -13.67
CA ALA A 90 -5.77 -8.65 -14.33
C ALA A 90 -7.27 -8.70 -14.66
N GLY A 91 -8.10 -8.15 -13.79
CA GLY A 91 -9.53 -8.04 -13.99
C GLY A 91 -10.20 -7.18 -12.93
N VAL A 92 -11.42 -6.77 -13.24
CA VAL A 92 -12.32 -6.05 -12.32
C VAL A 92 -13.63 -6.80 -12.25
N GLY A 93 -14.24 -6.86 -11.07
CA GLY A 93 -15.51 -7.54 -10.90
C GLY A 93 -16.33 -6.99 -9.75
N THR A 94 -17.59 -7.42 -9.68
CA THR A 94 -18.50 -7.10 -8.59
C THR A 94 -18.64 -8.30 -7.66
N VAL A 95 -18.56 -8.07 -6.37
CA VAL A 95 -18.77 -9.10 -5.36
C VAL A 95 -20.23 -9.56 -5.40
N ILE A 96 -20.43 -10.86 -5.60
CA ILE A 96 -21.77 -11.47 -5.69
C ILE A 96 -22.06 -12.44 -4.54
N LYS A 97 -21.05 -12.84 -3.79
CA LYS A 97 -21.19 -13.74 -2.66
C LYS A 97 -20.15 -13.39 -1.59
N PRO A 98 -20.51 -13.36 -0.29
CA PRO A 98 -19.57 -13.14 0.79
C PRO A 98 -18.41 -14.16 0.79
N ALA A 99 -17.32 -13.81 1.44
CA ALA A 99 -16.18 -14.70 1.59
C ALA A 99 -16.58 -16.01 2.31
N TYR A 100 -15.97 -17.10 1.89
CA TYR A 100 -16.22 -18.43 2.44
C TYR A 100 -14.97 -19.31 2.35
N TYR A 101 -14.88 -20.27 3.23
CA TYR A 101 -13.85 -21.30 3.23
C TYR A 101 -14.35 -22.58 2.54
N SER A 102 -13.54 -23.21 1.71
CA SER A 102 -13.83 -24.51 1.12
C SER A 102 -12.54 -25.25 0.73
N ARG A 103 -12.42 -26.46 1.19
CA ARG A 103 -11.35 -27.38 0.73
C ARG A 103 -11.67 -28.09 -0.59
N ASP A 104 -12.94 -28.13 -0.96
CA ASP A 104 -13.40 -28.85 -2.15
C ASP A 104 -12.98 -28.16 -3.46
N LYS A 105 -12.62 -26.87 -3.37
CA LYS A 105 -12.17 -26.05 -4.51
C LYS A 105 -10.68 -25.69 -4.42
N ASN A 106 -9.87 -26.54 -3.85
CA ASN A 106 -8.44 -26.27 -3.71
C ASN A 106 -7.78 -25.98 -5.05
N VAL A 107 -7.14 -24.84 -5.15
CA VAL A 107 -6.25 -24.49 -6.26
C VAL A 107 -4.83 -24.76 -5.80
N GLY A 108 -4.25 -25.87 -6.24
CA GLY A 108 -2.86 -26.17 -5.93
C GLY A 108 -1.96 -25.08 -6.50
N ALA A 109 -1.30 -24.31 -5.63
CA ALA A 109 -0.40 -23.24 -6.06
C ALA A 109 0.93 -23.81 -6.57
N SER A 110 1.67 -24.56 -5.74
CA SER A 110 2.97 -25.09 -6.11
C SER A 110 3.22 -26.50 -5.55
N GLY A 111 2.19 -27.13 -4.97
CA GLY A 111 2.30 -28.46 -4.35
C GLY A 111 1.19 -28.67 -3.31
N PRO A 112 1.24 -29.81 -2.59
CA PRO A 112 0.21 -30.16 -1.62
C PRO A 112 0.10 -29.19 -0.44
N ASP A 113 1.15 -28.40 -0.20
CA ASP A 113 1.23 -27.48 0.95
C ASP A 113 0.80 -26.04 0.64
N HIS A 114 0.49 -25.73 -0.62
CA HIS A 114 0.11 -24.39 -1.08
C HIS A 114 -1.20 -24.44 -1.88
N THR A 115 -2.30 -24.45 -1.16
CA THR A 115 -3.64 -24.46 -1.76
C THR A 115 -4.44 -23.24 -1.32
N HIS A 116 -5.22 -22.69 -2.23
CA HIS A 116 -6.19 -21.67 -1.88
C HIS A 116 -7.47 -22.32 -1.37
N SER A 117 -7.94 -21.87 -0.22
CA SER A 117 -9.16 -22.38 0.42
C SER A 117 -10.12 -21.28 0.84
N ASN A 118 -9.71 -20.02 0.69
CA ASN A 118 -10.49 -18.84 1.05
C ASN A 118 -10.94 -18.16 -0.24
N TYR A 119 -12.25 -18.03 -0.43
CA TYR A 119 -12.89 -17.59 -1.67
C TYR A 119 -13.84 -16.44 -1.40
N LEU A 120 -13.91 -15.48 -2.31
CA LEU A 120 -14.91 -14.45 -2.39
C LEU A 120 -15.62 -14.59 -3.75
N GLY A 121 -16.94 -14.66 -3.78
CA GLY A 121 -17.68 -14.76 -5.05
C GLY A 121 -17.63 -13.43 -5.79
N VAL A 122 -17.14 -13.44 -7.04
CA VAL A 122 -16.93 -12.23 -7.85
C VAL A 122 -17.41 -12.49 -9.28
N ARG A 123 -18.36 -11.69 -9.76
CA ARG A 123 -18.71 -11.65 -11.18
C ARG A 123 -17.74 -10.74 -11.90
N TRP A 124 -16.90 -11.31 -12.73
CA TRP A 124 -15.89 -10.59 -13.47
C TRP A 124 -16.52 -9.81 -14.64
N HIS A 125 -16.09 -8.56 -14.79
CA HIS A 125 -16.49 -7.71 -15.91
C HIS A 125 -15.66 -8.08 -17.16
N ASP A 126 -16.21 -7.76 -18.33
CA ASP A 126 -15.52 -8.01 -19.60
C ASP A 126 -14.31 -7.09 -19.77
N ILE A 127 -14.37 -5.88 -19.26
CA ILE A 127 -13.33 -4.84 -19.30
C ILE A 127 -13.28 -4.07 -17.97
N PRO A 128 -12.11 -3.52 -17.54
CA PRO A 128 -10.81 -3.77 -18.15
C PRO A 128 -10.25 -5.15 -17.75
N ARG A 129 -9.59 -5.81 -18.70
CA ARG A 129 -8.80 -7.01 -18.45
C ARG A 129 -7.38 -6.77 -18.96
N ASP A 130 -6.39 -7.31 -18.24
CA ASP A 130 -4.99 -7.25 -18.62
C ASP A 130 -4.44 -5.82 -18.86
N LYS A 131 -5.02 -4.82 -18.18
CA LYS A 131 -4.57 -3.43 -18.28
C LYS A 131 -3.23 -3.26 -17.58
N GLU A 132 -2.21 -2.88 -18.33
CA GLU A 132 -0.86 -2.65 -17.81
C GLU A 132 -0.53 -1.14 -17.77
N PHE A 133 0.21 -0.75 -16.74
CA PHE A 133 0.67 0.62 -16.52
C PHE A 133 2.19 0.70 -16.68
N ASP A 134 2.69 1.81 -17.16
CA ASP A 134 4.12 2.08 -17.32
C ASP A 134 4.84 2.26 -15.97
N HIS A 135 4.10 2.61 -14.92
CA HIS A 135 4.57 2.87 -13.57
C HIS A 135 3.87 1.99 -12.51
N ILE A 136 4.37 2.00 -11.28
CA ILE A 136 3.77 1.29 -10.14
C ILE A 136 2.47 2.00 -9.74
N VAL A 137 1.35 1.28 -9.74
CA VAL A 137 0.02 1.77 -9.35
C VAL A 137 -0.56 1.04 -8.15
N PHE A 138 0.01 -0.10 -7.78
CA PHE A 138 -0.45 -0.95 -6.69
C PHE A 138 0.60 -1.10 -5.60
N HIS A 139 0.13 -1.36 -4.38
CA HIS A 139 0.97 -1.75 -3.25
C HIS A 139 1.22 -3.26 -3.23
N ARG A 140 2.19 -3.71 -2.44
CA ARG A 140 2.50 -5.13 -2.29
C ARG A 140 1.51 -5.90 -1.43
N HIS A 141 0.63 -5.23 -0.70
CA HIS A 141 -0.39 -5.92 0.10
C HIS A 141 -1.27 -6.82 -0.76
N THR A 142 -1.70 -7.93 -0.16
CA THR A 142 -2.61 -8.85 -0.84
C THR A 142 -4.01 -8.28 -0.94
N ILE A 143 -4.49 -7.56 0.10
CA ILE A 143 -5.84 -7.00 0.14
C ILE A 143 -5.80 -5.62 0.78
N TRP A 144 -6.42 -4.63 0.12
CA TRP A 144 -6.64 -3.30 0.71
C TRP A 144 -7.78 -2.55 0.02
N GLU A 145 -8.36 -1.62 0.73
CA GLU A 145 -9.39 -0.72 0.22
C GLU A 145 -8.78 0.48 -0.51
N ILE A 146 -9.37 0.90 -1.60
CA ILE A 146 -9.02 2.13 -2.31
C ILE A 146 -10.20 3.08 -2.35
N THR A 147 -9.93 4.37 -2.52
CA THR A 147 -10.97 5.37 -2.71
C THR A 147 -11.64 5.25 -4.08
N GLU A 148 -12.87 5.75 -4.20
CA GLU A 148 -13.56 5.86 -5.49
C GLU A 148 -12.72 6.66 -6.51
N SER A 149 -12.08 7.75 -6.07
CA SER A 149 -11.19 8.54 -6.93
C SER A 149 -10.03 7.70 -7.47
N LYS A 150 -9.41 6.85 -6.64
CA LYS A 150 -8.35 5.96 -7.08
C LYS A 150 -8.85 4.89 -8.04
N TYR A 151 -10.06 4.36 -7.81
CA TYR A 151 -10.71 3.43 -8.73
C TYR A 151 -10.92 4.09 -10.11
N GLN A 152 -11.46 5.29 -10.15
CA GLN A 152 -11.68 6.03 -11.41
C GLN A 152 -10.37 6.32 -12.14
N GLU A 153 -9.32 6.70 -11.42
CA GLU A 153 -7.96 6.87 -11.98
C GLU A 153 -7.47 5.57 -12.65
N LEU A 154 -7.63 4.43 -11.98
CA LEU A 154 -7.22 3.13 -12.51
C LEU A 154 -8.04 2.67 -13.72
N MET A 155 -9.31 3.09 -13.79
CA MET A 155 -10.23 2.71 -14.87
C MET A 155 -10.12 3.61 -16.10
N SER A 156 -9.61 4.85 -15.98
CA SER A 156 -9.47 5.76 -17.13
C SER A 156 -8.66 5.15 -18.26
N GLU A 157 -9.16 5.25 -19.50
CA GLU A 157 -8.58 4.58 -20.69
C GLU A 157 -7.32 5.25 -21.23
N THR A 158 -6.94 6.39 -20.72
CA THR A 158 -5.86 7.21 -21.30
C THR A 158 -4.58 7.18 -20.50
N SER A 159 -3.50 6.79 -21.18
CA SER A 159 -2.15 7.27 -20.94
C SER A 159 -1.98 8.75 -21.40
N GLU A 160 -3.05 9.47 -21.59
CA GLU A 160 -3.08 10.91 -21.87
C GLU A 160 -3.52 11.63 -20.58
N GLU A 161 -2.81 12.68 -20.28
CA GLU A 161 -2.99 13.66 -19.21
C GLU A 161 -4.29 13.48 -18.38
N VAL A 162 -4.13 13.06 -17.13
CA VAL A 162 -5.24 12.98 -16.18
C VAL A 162 -5.83 14.37 -16.04
N THR A 163 -6.86 14.67 -16.79
CA THR A 163 -7.78 15.77 -16.46
C THR A 163 -8.66 15.28 -15.33
N VAL A 164 -8.13 15.30 -14.12
CA VAL A 164 -8.92 15.19 -12.91
C VAL A 164 -9.93 16.34 -12.94
N SER A 165 -11.21 16.01 -12.84
CA SER A 165 -12.26 17.02 -12.69
C SER A 165 -11.91 17.91 -11.50
N VAL A 166 -11.63 19.18 -11.79
CA VAL A 166 -11.00 20.20 -10.94
C VAL A 166 -11.88 20.60 -9.73
N LYS A 167 -12.91 19.84 -9.36
CA LYS A 167 -13.85 20.23 -8.29
C LYS A 167 -13.46 19.78 -6.89
N ASP A 168 -12.60 18.75 -6.74
CA ASP A 168 -12.31 18.17 -5.41
C ASP A 168 -10.82 18.14 -5.01
N VAL A 169 -9.90 18.48 -5.90
CA VAL A 169 -8.48 18.63 -5.59
C VAL A 169 -8.12 20.12 -5.60
N LYS A 170 -7.75 20.66 -4.48
CA LYS A 170 -7.44 22.09 -4.32
C LYS A 170 -6.31 22.58 -5.24
N ASN A 171 -5.50 21.68 -5.81
CA ASN A 171 -4.49 21.99 -6.82
C ASN A 171 -3.95 20.73 -7.51
N PRO A 172 -4.38 20.37 -8.75
CA PRO A 172 -3.91 19.19 -9.48
C PRO A 172 -2.39 19.19 -9.74
N THR A 173 -1.79 20.34 -9.95
CA THR A 173 -0.35 20.49 -10.14
C THR A 173 0.42 20.11 -8.87
N GLU A 174 -0.16 20.34 -7.71
CA GLU A 174 0.45 19.95 -6.45
C GLU A 174 0.47 18.44 -6.26
N PHE A 175 -0.58 17.72 -6.61
CA PHE A 175 -0.63 16.26 -6.49
C PHE A 175 0.43 15.57 -7.36
N VAL A 176 0.59 16.00 -8.58
CA VAL A 176 1.61 15.47 -9.51
C VAL A 176 3.03 15.69 -8.95
N LEU A 177 3.30 16.87 -8.40
CA LEU A 177 4.61 17.20 -7.82
C LEU A 177 4.96 16.35 -6.59
N GLU A 178 3.99 15.96 -5.75
CA GLU A 178 4.24 15.13 -4.56
C GLU A 178 4.65 13.71 -4.93
N LYS A 179 3.97 13.13 -5.91
CA LYS A 179 4.33 11.84 -6.45
C LYS A 179 5.75 11.85 -7.04
N TYR A 180 6.10 12.86 -7.82
CA TYR A 180 7.46 12.98 -8.37
C TYR A 180 8.51 13.20 -7.29
N LEU A 181 8.20 13.94 -6.23
CA LEU A 181 9.08 14.11 -5.08
C LEU A 181 9.32 12.79 -4.35
N GLU A 182 8.26 12.02 -4.12
CA GLU A 182 8.34 10.70 -3.50
C GLU A 182 9.17 9.73 -4.36
N ASP A 183 8.83 9.60 -5.64
CA ASP A 183 9.54 8.72 -6.58
C ASP A 183 11.03 9.09 -6.69
N PHE A 184 11.35 10.40 -6.69
CA PHE A 184 12.72 10.89 -6.67
C PHE A 184 13.45 10.50 -5.40
N ILE A 185 12.82 10.69 -4.23
CA ILE A 185 13.42 10.34 -2.93
C ILE A 185 13.65 8.84 -2.83
N ILE A 186 12.68 8.02 -3.23
CA ILE A 186 12.81 6.56 -3.20
C ILE A 186 13.92 6.08 -4.12
N SER A 187 13.97 6.59 -5.36
CA SER A 187 15.00 6.21 -6.34
C SER A 187 16.41 6.61 -5.93
N ASN A 188 16.55 7.62 -5.08
CA ASN A 188 17.82 8.15 -4.63
C ASN A 188 18.02 8.03 -3.10
N PHE A 189 17.29 7.12 -2.44
CA PHE A 189 17.14 7.06 -0.99
C PHE A 189 18.49 7.00 -0.25
N ALA A 190 19.37 6.07 -0.65
CA ALA A 190 20.68 5.89 -0.06
C ALA A 190 21.55 7.17 -0.19
N ALA A 191 21.55 7.79 -1.36
CA ALA A 191 22.32 9.02 -1.61
C ALA A 191 21.79 10.22 -0.79
N ILE A 192 20.46 10.38 -0.69
CA ILE A 192 19.82 11.49 0.02
C ILE A 192 20.07 11.37 1.54
N PHE A 193 19.94 10.17 2.08
CA PHE A 193 20.12 9.90 3.51
C PHE A 193 21.51 9.37 3.86
N ARG A 194 22.47 9.35 2.91
CA ARG A 194 23.89 8.98 3.10
C ARG A 194 24.07 7.63 3.77
N ASP A 195 23.23 6.66 3.42
CA ASP A 195 23.17 5.34 4.05
C ASP A 195 22.90 5.33 5.57
N GLU A 196 22.55 6.49 6.14
CA GLU A 196 22.13 6.58 7.56
C GLU A 196 20.76 5.95 7.79
N LEU A 197 19.90 5.98 6.77
CA LEU A 197 18.57 5.37 6.77
C LEU A 197 18.48 4.27 5.70
N VAL A 198 17.80 3.20 6.05
CA VAL A 198 17.44 2.12 5.13
C VAL A 198 15.93 2.08 4.98
N LEU A 199 15.45 1.97 3.74
CA LEU A 199 14.02 1.81 3.51
C LEU A 199 13.52 0.55 4.22
N TYR A 200 12.49 0.70 5.06
CA TYR A 200 11.94 -0.42 5.80
C TYR A 200 11.44 -1.51 4.85
N LYS A 201 11.72 -2.75 5.21
CA LYS A 201 11.12 -3.92 4.60
C LYS A 201 10.64 -4.81 5.73
N ASP A 202 9.37 -5.14 5.71
CA ASP A 202 8.85 -6.11 6.65
C ASP A 202 9.30 -7.54 6.29
N PRO A 203 9.10 -8.52 7.17
CA PRO A 203 9.44 -9.91 6.90
C PRO A 203 8.72 -10.52 5.70
N GLU A 204 7.60 -9.93 5.26
CA GLU A 204 6.82 -10.34 4.09
C GLU A 204 7.29 -9.63 2.80
N GLY A 205 8.30 -8.76 2.91
CA GLY A 205 8.90 -8.02 1.80
C GLY A 205 8.12 -6.75 1.43
N VAL A 206 7.16 -6.32 2.25
CA VAL A 206 6.49 -5.02 2.06
C VAL A 206 7.49 -3.90 2.28
N VAL A 207 7.67 -3.09 1.26
CA VAL A 207 8.61 -1.97 1.29
C VAL A 207 7.95 -0.77 1.96
N GLY A 208 8.71 0.01 2.69
CA GLY A 208 8.24 1.17 3.44
C GLY A 208 7.77 2.37 2.60
N GLN A 209 7.70 2.28 1.27
CA GLN A 209 7.06 3.29 0.42
C GLN A 209 5.55 3.16 0.50
N GLN A 210 4.85 4.26 0.77
CA GLN A 210 3.39 4.30 0.91
C GLN A 210 2.88 3.22 1.86
N TYR A 211 3.53 3.11 3.02
CA TYR A 211 3.27 2.06 3.98
C TYR A 211 1.89 2.23 4.64
N ILE A 212 1.02 1.24 4.46
CA ILE A 212 -0.35 1.30 4.94
C ILE A 212 -0.39 0.89 6.41
N THR A 213 -0.88 1.79 7.25
CA THR A 213 -1.31 1.50 8.61
C THR A 213 -2.83 1.28 8.57
N ASN A 214 -3.32 0.31 9.28
CA ASN A 214 -4.72 -0.12 9.10
C ASN A 214 -5.76 0.90 9.58
N ASP A 215 -5.41 1.70 10.57
CA ASP A 215 -6.30 2.64 11.25
C ASP A 215 -5.71 4.06 11.36
N ALA A 216 -4.40 4.20 11.24
CA ALA A 216 -3.76 5.51 11.31
C ALA A 216 -3.64 6.23 9.94
N GLY A 217 -3.84 5.50 8.83
CA GLY A 217 -3.72 6.02 7.47
C GLY A 217 -2.50 5.46 6.74
N ARG A 218 -1.90 6.22 5.85
CA ARG A 218 -0.80 5.79 4.99
C ARG A 218 0.42 6.67 5.22
N ILE A 219 1.54 6.05 5.58
CA ILE A 219 2.83 6.71 5.77
C ILE A 219 3.49 6.84 4.39
N ASP A 220 3.94 8.04 4.01
CA ASP A 220 4.58 8.24 2.70
C ASP A 220 5.83 7.39 2.58
N ILE A 221 6.75 7.46 3.56
CA ILE A 221 7.93 6.61 3.59
C ILE A 221 8.20 6.14 5.03
N LEU A 222 8.32 4.84 5.23
CA LEU A 222 8.79 4.23 6.46
C LEU A 222 10.21 3.70 6.27
N ALA A 223 11.12 4.12 7.13
CA ALA A 223 12.53 3.74 7.09
C ALA A 223 13.00 3.21 8.45
N HIS A 224 14.18 2.65 8.49
CA HIS A 224 14.88 2.22 9.67
C HIS A 224 16.26 2.90 9.74
N GLU A 225 16.64 3.38 10.91
CA GLU A 225 17.97 3.90 11.23
C GLU A 225 18.77 2.84 11.97
N PRO A 226 19.69 2.11 11.29
CA PRO A 226 20.39 0.98 11.90
C PRO A 226 21.26 1.38 13.10
N SER A 227 21.86 2.57 13.07
CA SER A 227 22.79 3.05 14.10
C SER A 227 22.14 3.23 15.47
N THR A 228 20.86 3.58 15.51
CA THR A 228 20.09 3.79 16.75
C THR A 228 18.98 2.75 16.94
N ASN A 229 18.87 1.81 16.01
CA ASN A 229 17.80 0.80 15.98
C ASN A 229 16.41 1.44 16.07
N SER A 230 16.20 2.54 15.34
CA SER A 230 14.96 3.32 15.40
C SER A 230 14.20 3.24 14.09
N PHE A 231 12.87 3.21 14.15
CA PHE A 231 12.04 3.47 12.99
C PHE A 231 12.00 4.97 12.68
N VAL A 232 11.88 5.29 11.40
CA VAL A 232 11.78 6.68 10.92
C VAL A 232 10.58 6.82 10.00
N VAL A 233 9.59 7.58 10.46
CA VAL A 233 8.41 7.98 9.67
C VAL A 233 8.77 9.25 8.90
N ILE A 234 8.68 9.21 7.57
CA ILE A 234 8.96 10.36 6.69
C ILE A 234 7.66 10.77 6.02
N GLU A 235 7.26 12.01 6.25
CA GLU A 235 6.07 12.64 5.66
C GLU A 235 6.49 13.69 4.63
N LEU A 236 5.94 13.61 3.42
CA LEU A 236 6.27 14.48 2.30
C LEU A 236 5.19 15.55 2.11
N LYS A 237 5.61 16.78 1.92
CA LYS A 237 4.70 17.90 1.63
C LYS A 237 5.29 18.79 0.54
N LYS A 238 4.48 19.13 -0.44
CA LYS A 238 4.93 19.90 -1.61
C LYS A 238 5.07 21.38 -1.38
N GLY A 239 4.27 21.86 -0.48
CA GLY A 239 4.08 23.29 -0.29
C GLY A 239 4.73 23.80 0.97
N ARG A 240 4.20 24.95 1.38
CA ARG A 240 4.49 25.59 2.65
C ARG A 240 3.58 25.00 3.71
N GLU A 241 4.16 24.28 4.66
CA GLU A 241 3.39 23.53 5.64
C GLU A 241 3.14 24.27 6.96
N SER A 242 2.01 23.93 7.57
CA SER A 242 1.60 24.37 8.89
C SER A 242 1.88 23.28 9.95
N ASP A 243 1.50 23.58 11.20
CA ASP A 243 1.63 22.66 12.34
C ASP A 243 0.75 21.38 12.23
N THR A 244 -0.24 21.37 11.34
CA THR A 244 -1.12 20.20 11.14
C THR A 244 -0.36 18.94 10.71
N VAL A 245 0.75 19.10 9.97
CA VAL A 245 1.59 17.97 9.55
C VAL A 245 2.26 17.25 10.74
N ILE A 246 2.54 17.97 11.82
CA ILE A 246 3.09 17.37 13.05
C ILE A 246 2.11 16.39 13.66
N GLY A 247 0.82 16.76 13.75
CA GLY A 247 -0.22 15.87 14.26
C GLY A 247 -0.37 14.60 13.42
N GLN A 248 -0.26 14.71 12.11
CA GLN A 248 -0.24 13.57 11.18
C GLN A 248 0.97 12.67 11.42
N THR A 249 2.17 13.26 11.47
CA THR A 249 3.41 12.53 11.70
C THR A 249 3.41 11.81 13.05
N LEU A 250 2.99 12.50 14.13
CA LEU A 250 2.87 11.89 15.47
C LEU A 250 1.90 10.72 15.51
N ARG A 251 0.78 10.80 14.82
CA ARG A 251 -0.19 9.70 14.72
C ARG A 251 0.46 8.46 14.08
N TYR A 252 1.20 8.65 13.00
CA TYR A 252 1.92 7.56 12.35
C TYR A 252 3.05 7.00 13.22
N MET A 253 3.79 7.87 13.91
CA MET A 253 4.83 7.44 14.83
C MET A 253 4.27 6.63 15.99
N GLY A 254 3.11 7.02 16.55
CA GLY A 254 2.41 6.26 17.59
C GLY A 254 2.00 4.88 17.07
N TRP A 255 1.42 4.82 15.89
CA TRP A 255 1.06 3.55 15.27
C TRP A 255 2.27 2.63 15.06
N VAL A 256 3.39 3.16 14.53
CA VAL A 256 4.64 2.41 14.34
C VAL A 256 5.19 1.90 15.68
N SER A 257 5.13 2.75 16.72
CA SER A 257 5.54 2.37 18.07
C SER A 257 4.77 1.16 18.61
N ASP A 258 3.45 1.17 18.41
CA ASP A 258 2.57 0.14 18.99
C ASP A 258 2.56 -1.15 18.16
N ASN A 259 2.82 -1.08 16.85
CA ASN A 259 2.61 -2.21 15.93
C ASN A 259 3.91 -2.81 15.36
N LEU A 260 4.99 -2.04 15.26
CA LEU A 260 6.23 -2.49 14.63
C LEU A 260 7.43 -2.52 15.57
N CYS A 261 7.46 -1.65 16.61
CA CYS A 261 8.60 -1.58 17.52
C CYS A 261 8.67 -2.80 18.41
N GLN A 262 9.89 -3.27 18.64
CA GLN A 262 10.24 -4.24 19.68
C GLN A 262 10.86 -3.52 20.87
N ASP A 263 11.11 -4.26 21.96
CA ASP A 263 11.70 -3.70 23.19
C ASP A 263 13.01 -2.95 22.88
N GLY A 264 13.09 -1.70 23.35
CA GLY A 264 14.25 -0.82 23.20
C GLY A 264 14.31 -0.06 21.86
N GLN A 265 13.38 -0.29 20.92
CA GLN A 265 13.29 0.50 19.70
C GLN A 265 12.53 1.81 19.92
N THR A 266 12.87 2.82 19.15
CA THR A 266 12.22 4.13 19.19
C THR A 266 11.72 4.54 17.81
N VAL A 267 10.87 5.57 17.76
CA VAL A 267 10.35 6.12 16.51
C VAL A 267 10.72 7.59 16.40
N LYS A 268 11.26 7.97 15.25
CA LYS A 268 11.57 9.35 14.86
C LYS A 268 10.70 9.77 13.69
N GLY A 269 10.49 11.08 13.54
CA GLY A 269 9.78 11.67 12.41
C GLY A 269 10.68 12.59 11.57
N ILE A 270 10.49 12.56 10.26
CA ILE A 270 11.08 13.53 9.33
C ILE A 270 9.94 14.09 8.47
N ILE A 271 9.80 15.41 8.47
CA ILE A 271 8.91 16.12 7.55
C ILE A 271 9.76 16.71 6.45
N ILE A 272 9.45 16.41 5.19
CA ILE A 272 10.14 17.00 4.03
C ILE A 272 9.15 17.91 3.30
N CYS A 273 9.43 19.20 3.28
CA CYS A 273 8.58 20.20 2.65
C CYS A 273 9.40 21.27 1.91
N LYS A 274 8.73 22.04 1.07
CA LYS A 274 9.39 23.12 0.33
C LYS A 274 9.74 24.30 1.23
N ASP A 275 8.84 24.65 2.14
CA ASP A 275 8.94 25.81 3.02
C ASP A 275 8.08 25.57 4.28
N SER A 276 8.24 26.39 5.31
CA SER A 276 7.47 26.29 6.54
C SER A 276 6.79 27.59 6.94
N THR A 277 5.77 27.47 7.79
CA THR A 277 5.14 28.61 8.44
C THR A 277 5.73 28.84 9.86
N PRO A 278 5.56 30.03 10.44
CA PRO A 278 5.89 30.25 11.84
C PRO A 278 5.18 29.28 12.80
N HIS A 279 3.96 28.84 12.48
CA HIS A 279 3.21 27.85 13.27
C HIS A 279 3.94 26.52 13.35
N LEU A 280 4.41 25.99 12.22
CA LEU A 280 5.24 24.78 12.18
C LEU A 280 6.51 24.95 13.04
N SER A 281 7.18 26.11 12.91
CA SER A 281 8.40 26.39 13.67
C SER A 281 8.16 26.47 15.18
N TYR A 282 7.01 27.00 15.63
CA TYR A 282 6.65 27.02 17.05
C TYR A 282 6.33 25.62 17.57
N ALA A 283 5.57 24.84 16.83
CA ALA A 283 5.18 23.50 17.22
C ALA A 283 6.39 22.55 17.33
N LEU A 284 7.35 22.66 16.42
CA LEU A 284 8.59 21.87 16.45
C LEU A 284 9.46 22.11 17.70
N LYS A 285 9.36 23.28 18.34
CA LYS A 285 10.07 23.52 19.61
C LYS A 285 9.58 22.64 20.76
N MET A 286 8.37 22.12 20.64
CA MET A 286 7.73 21.29 21.66
C MET A 286 7.81 19.80 21.35
N VAL A 287 8.41 19.40 20.22
CA VAL A 287 8.50 18.02 19.75
C VAL A 287 9.96 17.71 19.42
N SER A 288 10.62 16.88 20.24
CA SER A 288 12.07 16.61 20.12
C SER A 288 12.42 15.49 19.15
N ASN A 289 11.45 14.66 18.78
CA ASN A 289 11.65 13.47 17.95
C ASN A 289 11.17 13.63 16.49
N ILE A 290 10.83 14.85 16.08
CA ILE A 290 10.51 15.20 14.68
C ILE A 290 11.51 16.25 14.19
N THR A 291 12.07 16.03 13.01
CA THR A 291 12.92 16.99 12.29
C THR A 291 12.27 17.42 10.98
N VAL A 292 12.63 18.59 10.48
CA VAL A 292 12.18 19.06 9.17
C VAL A 292 13.37 19.22 8.23
N LYS A 293 13.21 18.74 7.02
CA LYS A 293 14.14 18.96 5.90
C LYS A 293 13.43 19.75 4.80
N TYR A 294 14.13 20.69 4.20
CA TYR A 294 13.61 21.46 3.08
C TYR A 294 14.23 20.98 1.78
N TYR A 295 13.40 20.90 0.73
CA TYR A 295 13.87 20.62 -0.61
C TYR A 295 13.77 21.85 -1.51
N SER A 296 14.65 21.94 -2.53
CA SER A 296 14.55 22.89 -3.63
C SER A 296 14.65 22.15 -4.96
N VAL A 297 14.04 22.72 -5.99
CA VAL A 297 14.13 22.20 -7.36
C VAL A 297 14.74 23.28 -8.22
N ASP A 298 15.90 22.96 -8.82
CA ASP A 298 16.57 23.83 -9.78
C ASP A 298 16.26 23.39 -11.21
N PHE A 299 15.73 24.29 -12.00
CA PHE A 299 15.44 24.03 -13.41
C PHE A 299 16.46 24.78 -14.28
N LYS A 300 17.20 24.01 -15.12
CA LYS A 300 18.18 24.57 -16.05
C LYS A 300 17.76 24.27 -17.49
N LEU A 301 17.70 25.31 -18.29
CA LEU A 301 17.58 25.19 -19.74
C LEU A 301 18.98 25.33 -20.36
N SER A 302 19.31 24.47 -21.32
CA SER A 302 20.50 24.62 -22.18
C SER A 302 20.08 24.49 -23.63
N ASP A 303 20.71 25.24 -24.51
CA ASP A 303 20.51 25.09 -25.95
C ASP A 303 21.03 23.72 -26.40
N ALA A 304 20.35 23.11 -27.38
CA ALA A 304 20.83 21.89 -27.99
C ALA A 304 22.19 22.15 -28.66
N PRO A 305 23.17 21.23 -28.55
CA PRO A 305 24.42 21.37 -29.27
C PRO A 305 24.12 21.47 -30.75
N VAL A 306 24.57 22.56 -31.38
CA VAL A 306 24.49 22.72 -32.83
C VAL A 306 25.37 21.65 -33.45
N SER A 307 24.75 20.68 -34.14
CA SER A 307 25.48 19.68 -34.91
C SER A 307 26.20 20.40 -36.04
N THR A 308 27.53 20.49 -35.98
CA THR A 308 28.39 20.88 -37.07
C THR A 308 28.68 19.68 -37.96
#